data_0fbd3e61897693e84d147e06d8d8296b
#
_entry.id   0fbd3e61897693e84d147e06d8d8296b
#
_cell.length_a   1.000
_cell.length_b   1.000
_cell.length_c   1.000
_cell.angle_alpha   90.00
_cell.angle_beta   90.00
_cell.angle_gamma   90.00
#
_symmetry.space_group_name_H-M   'P 1'
#
loop_
_entity.id
_entity.type
_entity.pdbx_description
1 polymer ?
#
loop_
_entity_poly.entity_id
_entity_poly.type
_entity_poly.pdbx_seq_one_letter_code
_entity_poly.pdbx_strand_id
1 'polypeptide(L)'
;MVKDFNFDCVEYTVDAEVESSLTVDTYIIDAMYEVYQTDATEITVGAGLHMLDTQASIRAAGSVEGGASGSTEQARANLLAPLPNLRANVFHAFNDKWSLIATAGWMSANVDAYSGSFEYLHLRGQYQVTDAFGLSLGYQLAAFDITETLGNGKNSFDAQFTGVSAAISCAF
;
A
#
# COMPACT_ATOMS: atom_id res chain seq x y z
N MET A 1 0.25 -24.09 -24.80
CA MET A 1 0.01 -25.24 -23.91
C MET A 1 -0.63 -24.64 -22.68
N VAL A 2 -1.95 -24.74 -22.57
CA VAL A 2 -2.70 -24.20 -21.43
C VAL A 2 -2.64 -25.28 -20.34
N LYS A 3 -2.30 -24.90 -19.11
CA LYS A 3 -2.19 -25.84 -17.99
C LYS A 3 -3.26 -25.53 -16.97
N ASP A 4 -3.83 -26.57 -16.38
CA ASP A 4 -4.68 -26.45 -15.20
C ASP A 4 -3.88 -25.83 -14.05
N PHE A 5 -4.52 -25.06 -13.18
CA PHE A 5 -3.89 -24.46 -12.03
C PHE A 5 -4.71 -24.69 -10.76
N ASN A 6 -4.06 -24.63 -9.62
CA ASN A 6 -4.68 -24.83 -8.31
C ASN A 6 -4.51 -23.57 -7.46
N PHE A 7 -5.60 -23.14 -6.81
CA PHE A 7 -5.63 -22.05 -5.85
C PHE A 7 -6.54 -22.41 -4.69
N ASP A 8 -6.05 -22.29 -3.47
CA ASP A 8 -6.78 -22.58 -2.22
C ASP A 8 -7.44 -23.98 -2.22
N CYS A 9 -6.69 -25.00 -2.67
CA CYS A 9 -7.13 -26.39 -2.80
C CYS A 9 -8.26 -26.64 -3.83
N VAL A 10 -8.52 -25.69 -4.73
CA VAL A 10 -9.45 -25.82 -5.85
C VAL A 10 -8.67 -25.94 -7.15
N GLU A 11 -8.96 -26.98 -7.94
CA GLU A 11 -8.36 -27.21 -9.25
C GLU A 11 -9.24 -26.62 -10.35
N TYR A 12 -8.64 -25.76 -11.18
CA TYR A 12 -9.31 -25.06 -12.27
C TYR A 12 -8.91 -25.65 -13.62
N THR A 13 -9.89 -26.00 -14.44
CA THR A 13 -9.68 -26.55 -15.77
C THR A 13 -9.56 -25.45 -16.83
N VAL A 14 -8.93 -25.81 -17.96
CA VAL A 14 -8.55 -24.90 -19.04
C VAL A 14 -9.72 -24.17 -19.72
N ASP A 15 -10.91 -24.75 -19.70
CA ASP A 15 -12.11 -24.19 -20.36
C ASP A 15 -13.00 -23.36 -19.42
N ALA A 16 -12.50 -23.04 -18.19
CA ALA A 16 -13.24 -22.25 -17.22
C ALA A 16 -13.09 -20.75 -17.49
N GLU A 17 -14.19 -20.01 -17.42
CA GLU A 17 -14.15 -18.56 -17.30
C GLU A 17 -13.73 -18.20 -15.87
N VAL A 18 -12.59 -17.50 -15.72
CA VAL A 18 -12.01 -17.18 -14.42
C VAL A 18 -12.09 -15.69 -14.17
N GLU A 19 -12.85 -15.29 -13.17
CA GLU A 19 -12.84 -13.94 -12.62
C GLU A 19 -11.99 -13.90 -11.36
N SER A 20 -11.04 -12.96 -11.29
CA SER A 20 -10.27 -12.70 -10.09
C SER A 20 -10.53 -11.29 -9.56
N SER A 21 -10.64 -11.14 -8.25
CA SER A 21 -10.72 -9.85 -7.60
C SER A 21 -9.79 -9.78 -6.41
N LEU A 22 -9.17 -8.61 -6.23
CA LEU A 22 -8.35 -8.27 -5.09
C LEU A 22 -8.91 -6.99 -4.46
N THR A 23 -9.27 -7.06 -3.19
CA THR A 23 -9.68 -5.91 -2.38
C THR A 23 -8.67 -5.73 -1.27
N VAL A 24 -8.19 -4.50 -1.08
CA VAL A 24 -7.26 -4.13 -0.01
C VAL A 24 -7.83 -2.95 0.74
N ASP A 25 -8.24 -3.18 1.98
CA ASP A 25 -8.66 -2.14 2.90
C ASP A 25 -7.52 -1.81 3.87
N THR A 26 -7.26 -0.52 4.07
CA THR A 26 -6.16 -0.07 4.92
C THR A 26 -6.70 0.85 6.01
N TYR A 27 -6.45 0.49 7.26
CA TYR A 27 -6.75 1.31 8.43
C TYR A 27 -5.44 1.80 9.04
N ILE A 28 -5.33 3.09 9.31
CA ILE A 28 -4.11 3.74 9.78
C ILE A 28 -4.41 4.50 11.07
N ILE A 29 -3.63 4.23 12.11
CA ILE A 29 -3.64 4.98 13.37
C ILE A 29 -2.21 5.41 13.63
N ASP A 30 -1.95 6.72 13.58
CA ASP A 30 -0.64 7.31 13.83
C ASP A 30 -0.71 8.28 15.02
N ALA A 31 0.29 8.21 15.90
CA ALA A 31 0.55 9.19 16.93
C ALA A 31 1.80 9.99 16.53
N MET A 32 1.63 11.29 16.32
CA MET A 32 2.70 12.19 15.88
C MET A 32 3.07 13.14 17.02
N TYR A 33 4.37 13.41 17.16
CA TYR A 33 4.92 14.35 18.12
C TYR A 33 5.79 15.38 17.40
N GLU A 34 5.59 16.66 17.71
CA GLU A 34 6.39 17.75 17.20
C GLU A 34 7.71 17.80 17.99
N VAL A 35 8.82 17.60 17.29
CA VAL A 35 10.16 17.57 17.86
C VAL A 35 10.91 18.88 17.65
N TYR A 36 10.48 19.67 16.68
CA TYR A 36 11.09 20.97 16.37
C TYR A 36 10.08 21.88 15.69
N GLN A 37 10.00 23.13 16.17
CA GLN A 37 9.14 24.16 15.59
C GLN A 37 9.83 25.53 15.63
N THR A 38 9.73 26.26 14.53
CA THR A 38 10.05 27.68 14.39
C THR A 38 8.96 28.33 13.53
N ASP A 39 9.06 29.68 13.34
CA ASP A 39 8.12 30.39 12.45
C ASP A 39 8.11 29.86 11.00
N ALA A 40 9.19 29.22 10.56
CA ALA A 40 9.34 28.75 9.19
C ALA A 40 9.45 27.23 9.06
N THR A 41 9.72 26.49 10.12
CA THR A 41 10.00 25.05 10.04
C THR A 41 9.30 24.30 11.16
N GLU A 42 8.65 23.20 10.79
CA GLU A 42 8.06 22.23 11.70
C GLU A 42 8.57 20.83 11.35
N ILE A 43 9.00 20.09 12.36
CA ILE A 43 9.41 18.68 12.22
C ILE A 43 8.60 17.86 13.20
N THR A 44 7.88 16.89 12.67
CA THR A 44 7.13 15.92 13.47
C THR A 44 7.64 14.51 13.19
N VAL A 45 7.69 13.70 14.25
CA VAL A 45 8.00 12.28 14.18
C VAL A 45 6.91 11.49 14.86
N GLY A 46 6.69 10.28 14.45
CA GLY A 46 5.65 9.47 15.05
C GLY A 46 5.79 8.01 14.77
N ALA A 47 4.93 7.27 15.45
CA ALA A 47 4.77 5.84 15.26
C ALA A 47 3.28 5.52 15.18
N GLY A 48 2.96 4.46 14.49
CA GLY A 48 1.58 4.03 14.32
C GLY A 48 1.43 2.57 13.97
N LEU A 49 0.22 2.22 13.64
CA LEU A 49 -0.17 0.90 13.22
C LEU A 49 -0.99 1.00 11.94
N HIS A 50 -0.52 0.35 10.90
CA HIS A 50 -1.28 0.11 9.67
C HIS A 50 -1.87 -1.29 9.73
N MET A 51 -3.16 -1.42 9.59
CA MET A 51 -3.84 -2.70 9.46
C MET A 51 -4.27 -2.87 8.01
N LEU A 52 -3.70 -3.86 7.34
CA LEU A 52 -4.08 -4.26 5.99
C LEU A 52 -5.06 -5.42 6.08
N ASP A 53 -6.26 -5.23 5.56
CA ASP A 53 -7.24 -6.29 5.33
C ASP A 53 -7.27 -6.56 3.81
N THR A 54 -6.68 -7.68 3.44
CA THR A 54 -6.56 -8.07 2.03
C THR A 54 -7.46 -9.27 1.77
N GLN A 55 -8.34 -9.15 0.79
CA GLN A 55 -9.25 -10.19 0.35
C GLN A 55 -8.98 -10.50 -1.12
N ALA A 56 -8.50 -11.71 -1.39
CA ALA A 56 -8.38 -12.23 -2.74
C ALA A 56 -9.49 -13.24 -3.00
N SER A 57 -10.15 -13.15 -4.14
CA SER A 57 -11.12 -14.16 -4.57
C SER A 57 -10.92 -14.53 -6.03
N ILE A 58 -11.06 -15.83 -6.31
CA ILE A 58 -11.08 -16.37 -7.65
C ILE A 58 -12.40 -17.12 -7.81
N ARG A 59 -13.12 -16.80 -8.87
CA ARG A 59 -14.34 -17.50 -9.30
C ARG A 59 -14.07 -18.15 -10.64
N ALA A 60 -14.37 -19.42 -10.74
CA ALA A 60 -14.34 -20.14 -12.01
C ALA A 60 -15.74 -20.65 -12.34
N ALA A 61 -16.21 -20.31 -13.53
CA ALA A 61 -17.45 -20.87 -14.10
C ALA A 61 -17.07 -21.85 -15.21
N GLY A 62 -17.30 -23.13 -15.00
CA GLY A 62 -16.95 -24.19 -15.96
C GLY A 62 -17.25 -25.59 -15.42
N SER A 63 -17.02 -26.63 -16.23
CA SER A 63 -17.18 -28.00 -15.79
C SER A 63 -15.97 -28.44 -14.97
N VAL A 64 -16.17 -28.68 -13.67
CA VAL A 64 -15.18 -29.34 -12.82
C VAL A 64 -15.25 -30.87 -13.13
N GLU A 65 -14.10 -31.50 -13.30
CA GLU A 65 -14.05 -32.95 -13.55
C GLU A 65 -14.65 -33.69 -12.35
N GLY A 66 -15.86 -34.29 -12.57
CA GLY A 66 -16.61 -35.02 -11.54
C GLY A 66 -17.82 -34.28 -10.92
N GLY A 67 -18.15 -33.07 -11.33
CA GLY A 67 -19.29 -32.30 -10.85
C GLY A 67 -20.34 -31.99 -11.90
N ALA A 68 -21.57 -31.71 -11.48
CA ALA A 68 -22.67 -31.34 -12.37
C ALA A 68 -22.34 -30.05 -13.13
N SER A 69 -22.62 -30.03 -14.42
CA SER A 69 -22.48 -28.84 -15.26
C SER A 69 -23.18 -27.62 -14.67
N GLY A 70 -22.44 -26.56 -14.37
CA GLY A 70 -22.97 -25.28 -13.86
C GLY A 70 -22.58 -24.92 -12.42
N SER A 71 -21.65 -25.63 -11.76
CA SER A 71 -21.14 -25.21 -10.45
C SER A 71 -20.15 -24.05 -10.60
N THR A 72 -20.38 -22.95 -9.87
CA THR A 72 -19.41 -21.86 -9.71
C THR A 72 -18.58 -22.20 -8.48
N GLU A 73 -17.31 -22.49 -8.68
CA GLU A 73 -16.33 -22.65 -7.59
C GLU A 73 -15.77 -21.29 -7.19
N GLN A 74 -15.65 -21.04 -5.89
CA GLN A 74 -15.10 -19.80 -5.36
C GLN A 74 -14.07 -20.10 -4.28
N ALA A 75 -12.83 -19.71 -4.53
CA ALA A 75 -11.77 -19.69 -3.53
C ALA A 75 -11.57 -18.27 -2.96
N ARG A 76 -11.35 -18.15 -1.66
CA ARG A 76 -11.12 -16.89 -0.96
C ARG A 76 -9.93 -17.02 -0.03
N ALA A 77 -9.06 -16.04 -0.08
CA ALA A 77 -7.98 -15.88 0.88
C ALA A 77 -8.12 -14.51 1.56
N ASN A 78 -8.06 -14.49 2.88
CA ASN A 78 -8.12 -13.26 3.68
C ASN A 78 -6.85 -13.17 4.52
N LEU A 79 -6.25 -11.99 4.53
CA LEU A 79 -5.10 -11.68 5.37
C LEU A 79 -5.35 -10.37 6.11
N LEU A 80 -5.28 -10.42 7.44
CA LEU A 80 -5.26 -9.24 8.29
C LEU A 80 -3.86 -9.12 8.89
N ALA A 81 -3.10 -8.11 8.48
CA ALA A 81 -1.73 -7.89 8.93
C ALA A 81 -1.60 -6.53 9.65
N PRO A 82 -1.33 -6.52 10.96
CA PRO A 82 -0.94 -5.30 11.67
C PRO A 82 0.53 -4.98 11.39
N LEU A 83 0.79 -3.81 10.79
CA LEU A 83 2.12 -3.34 10.40
C LEU A 83 2.51 -2.14 11.27
N PRO A 84 3.43 -2.29 12.23
CA PRO A 84 3.97 -1.14 12.93
C PRO A 84 4.73 -0.23 11.96
N ASN A 85 4.53 1.07 12.08
CA ASN A 85 5.16 2.07 11.23
C ASN A 85 5.86 3.15 12.05
N LEU A 86 6.89 3.72 11.44
CA LEU A 86 7.55 4.96 11.87
C LEU A 86 7.36 6.01 10.77
N ARG A 87 7.08 7.25 11.17
CA ARG A 87 6.85 8.35 10.25
C ARG A 87 7.56 9.62 10.70
N ALA A 88 8.08 10.35 9.73
CA ALA A 88 8.62 11.69 9.94
C ALA A 88 8.04 12.64 8.89
N ASN A 89 7.66 13.85 9.31
CA ASN A 89 7.27 14.92 8.41
C ASN A 89 8.14 16.15 8.70
N VAL A 90 8.47 16.85 7.64
CA VAL A 90 9.14 18.14 7.67
C VAL A 90 8.32 19.10 6.84
N PHE A 91 7.94 20.21 7.43
CA PHE A 91 7.40 21.37 6.74
C PHE A 91 8.42 22.49 6.82
N HIS A 92 8.67 23.18 5.71
CA HIS A 92 9.53 24.35 5.67
C HIS A 92 8.96 25.42 4.75
N ALA A 93 8.69 26.61 5.28
CA ALA A 93 8.31 27.79 4.53
C ALA A 93 9.55 28.60 4.16
N PHE A 94 9.88 28.71 2.89
CA PHE A 94 10.96 29.57 2.40
C PHE A 94 10.57 31.04 2.46
N ASN A 95 9.29 31.34 2.27
CA ASN A 95 8.66 32.64 2.37
C ASN A 95 7.13 32.46 2.40
N ASP A 96 6.36 33.56 2.42
CA ASP A 96 4.89 33.56 2.49
C ASP A 96 4.20 32.81 1.32
N LYS A 97 4.93 32.52 0.24
CA LYS A 97 4.36 31.88 -0.95
C LYS A 97 4.89 30.48 -1.22
N TRP A 98 6.12 30.18 -0.82
CA TRP A 98 6.77 28.91 -1.13
C TRP A 98 7.02 28.09 0.11
N SER A 99 6.57 26.85 0.09
CA SER A 99 6.88 25.87 1.12
C SER A 99 7.25 24.52 0.53
N LEU A 100 7.96 23.73 1.31
CA LEU A 100 8.32 22.35 1.05
C LEU A 100 7.76 21.48 2.15
N ILE A 101 7.17 20.35 1.75
CA ILE A 101 6.72 19.30 2.65
C ILE A 101 7.45 18.02 2.27
N ALA A 102 8.11 17.42 3.24
CA ALA A 102 8.72 16.09 3.07
C ALA A 102 8.09 15.15 4.09
N THR A 103 7.67 13.99 3.61
CA THR A 103 7.14 12.90 4.45
C THR A 103 7.94 11.64 4.14
N ALA A 104 8.50 11.03 5.17
CA ALA A 104 9.15 9.73 5.08
C ALA A 104 8.50 8.75 6.05
N GLY A 105 8.43 7.49 5.68
CA GLY A 105 7.91 6.46 6.55
C GLY A 105 8.55 5.10 6.26
N TRP A 106 8.52 4.28 7.29
CA TRP A 106 9.04 2.93 7.27
C TRP A 106 8.11 2.01 8.06
N MET A 107 7.80 0.86 7.49
CA MET A 107 7.02 -0.21 8.13
C MET A 107 7.78 -1.51 8.00
N SER A 108 7.68 -2.36 9.00
CA SER A 108 8.21 -3.71 8.92
C SER A 108 7.34 -4.66 9.74
N ALA A 109 7.16 -5.85 9.22
CA ALA A 109 6.44 -6.91 9.91
C ALA A 109 7.11 -8.26 9.70
N ASN A 110 6.99 -9.11 10.72
CA ASN A 110 7.32 -10.52 10.65
C ASN A 110 6.15 -11.26 11.28
N VAL A 111 5.40 -11.99 10.47
CA VAL A 111 4.20 -12.74 10.89
C VAL A 111 4.31 -14.15 10.31
N ASP A 112 4.45 -15.14 11.17
CA ASP A 112 4.59 -16.56 10.80
C ASP A 112 5.70 -16.80 9.75
N ALA A 113 5.29 -17.23 8.55
CA ALA A 113 6.18 -17.51 7.43
C ALA A 113 6.55 -16.27 6.61
N TYR A 114 5.90 -15.12 6.87
CA TYR A 114 6.05 -13.88 6.11
C TYR A 114 6.90 -12.86 6.85
N SER A 115 7.83 -12.24 6.15
CA SER A 115 8.54 -11.05 6.59
C SER A 115 8.51 -10.01 5.49
N GLY A 116 8.39 -8.74 5.86
CA GLY A 116 8.38 -7.68 4.87
C GLY A 116 8.69 -6.31 5.45
N SER A 117 9.06 -5.40 4.55
CA SER A 117 9.24 -3.99 4.84
C SER A 117 8.61 -3.13 3.76
N PHE A 118 8.19 -1.94 4.15
CA PHE A 118 7.71 -0.90 3.24
C PHE A 118 8.33 0.44 3.64
N GLU A 119 8.91 1.10 2.66
CA GLU A 119 9.55 2.40 2.82
C GLU A 119 8.96 3.38 1.82
N TYR A 120 8.75 4.62 2.24
CA TYR A 120 8.31 5.66 1.34
C TYR A 120 8.91 7.03 1.65
N LEU A 121 9.07 7.81 0.61
CA LEU A 121 9.45 9.22 0.66
C LEU A 121 8.54 10.01 -0.27
N HIS A 122 7.92 11.05 0.25
CA HIS A 122 7.13 12.00 -0.53
C HIS A 122 7.66 13.41 -0.32
N LEU A 123 8.09 14.05 -1.39
CA LEU A 123 8.51 15.44 -1.43
C LEU A 123 7.46 16.25 -2.19
N ARG A 124 7.01 17.36 -1.63
CA ARG A 124 5.99 18.21 -2.24
C ARG A 124 6.35 19.69 -2.05
N GLY A 125 6.61 20.39 -3.16
CA GLY A 125 6.67 21.82 -3.22
C GLY A 125 5.27 22.43 -3.33
N GLN A 126 4.97 23.46 -2.57
CA GLN A 126 3.70 24.18 -2.59
C GLN A 126 3.94 25.66 -2.88
N TYR A 127 3.12 26.21 -3.75
CA TYR A 127 3.08 27.63 -4.08
C TYR A 127 1.72 28.23 -3.76
N GLN A 128 1.68 29.21 -2.86
CA GLN A 128 0.47 29.96 -2.53
C GLN A 128 0.26 31.08 -3.53
N VAL A 129 -0.76 30.95 -4.37
CA VAL A 129 -1.10 31.93 -5.41
C VAL A 129 -1.81 33.13 -4.80
N THR A 130 -2.79 32.85 -3.91
CA THR A 130 -3.52 33.83 -3.10
C THR A 130 -3.72 33.26 -1.69
N ASP A 131 -4.25 34.04 -0.76
CA ASP A 131 -4.54 33.55 0.60
C ASP A 131 -5.51 32.37 0.64
N ALA A 132 -6.37 32.25 -0.38
CA ALA A 132 -7.37 31.20 -0.49
C ALA A 132 -6.99 30.08 -1.47
N PHE A 133 -5.94 30.21 -2.29
CA PHE A 133 -5.63 29.28 -3.36
C PHE A 133 -4.14 28.94 -3.45
N GLY A 134 -3.84 27.65 -3.46
CA GLY A 134 -2.48 27.12 -3.60
C GLY A 134 -2.38 26.01 -4.63
N LEU A 135 -1.20 25.87 -5.21
CA LEU A 135 -0.81 24.81 -6.13
C LEU A 135 0.33 24.00 -5.51
N SER A 136 0.34 22.71 -5.70
CA SER A 136 1.46 21.87 -5.28
C SER A 136 1.85 20.84 -6.31
N LEU A 137 3.15 20.58 -6.38
CA LEU A 137 3.75 19.53 -7.18
C LEU A 137 4.61 18.66 -6.28
N GLY A 138 4.45 17.35 -6.39
CA GLY A 138 5.17 16.40 -5.56
C GLY A 138 5.77 15.26 -6.38
N TYR A 139 6.75 14.61 -5.76
CA TYR A 139 7.35 13.38 -6.23
C TYR A 139 7.40 12.36 -5.10
N GLN A 140 6.99 11.14 -5.38
CA GLN A 140 6.97 10.07 -4.41
C GLN A 140 7.78 8.87 -4.85
N LEU A 141 8.42 8.25 -3.88
CA LEU A 141 9.13 6.98 -3.98
C LEU A 141 8.51 6.06 -2.94
N ALA A 142 8.25 4.83 -3.30
CA ALA A 142 7.82 3.78 -2.38
C ALA A 142 8.47 2.46 -2.81
N ALA A 143 9.00 1.73 -1.85
CA ALA A 143 9.58 0.41 -2.05
C ALA A 143 9.01 -0.56 -1.02
N PHE A 144 8.73 -1.77 -1.43
CA PHE A 144 8.36 -2.83 -0.51
C PHE A 144 9.03 -4.15 -0.86
N ASP A 145 9.35 -4.89 0.16
CA ASP A 145 9.92 -6.23 0.12
C ASP A 145 9.00 -7.17 0.89
N ILE A 146 8.69 -8.31 0.31
CA ILE A 146 7.96 -9.38 1.01
C ILE A 146 8.71 -10.68 0.77
N THR A 147 9.00 -11.40 1.83
CA THR A 147 9.61 -12.73 1.79
C THR A 147 8.72 -13.72 2.52
N GLU A 148 8.38 -14.80 1.85
CA GLU A 148 7.70 -15.97 2.38
C GLU A 148 8.72 -17.11 2.58
N THR A 149 8.75 -17.71 3.75
CA THR A 149 9.60 -18.84 4.06
C THR A 149 8.76 -20.11 4.20
N LEU A 150 8.88 -21.01 3.24
CA LEU A 150 8.16 -22.29 3.18
C LEU A 150 9.15 -23.44 3.38
N GLY A 151 9.22 -24.03 4.57
CA GLY A 151 10.04 -25.19 4.85
C GLY A 151 11.48 -25.04 4.33
N ASN A 152 11.79 -25.62 3.17
CA ASN A 152 13.13 -25.60 2.55
C ASN A 152 13.29 -24.52 1.46
N GLY A 153 12.30 -23.65 1.23
CA GLY A 153 12.31 -22.63 0.19
C GLY A 153 11.99 -21.23 0.71
N LYS A 154 12.46 -20.22 -0.01
CA LYS A 154 12.09 -18.81 0.19
C LYS A 154 11.57 -18.26 -1.13
N ASN A 155 10.42 -17.63 -1.08
CA ASN A 155 9.89 -16.81 -2.17
C ASN A 155 10.04 -15.35 -1.75
N SER A 156 10.66 -14.52 -2.58
CA SER A 156 10.74 -13.07 -2.34
C SER A 156 10.10 -12.31 -3.48
N PHE A 157 9.44 -11.23 -3.12
CA PHE A 157 8.84 -10.28 -4.04
C PHE A 157 9.24 -8.88 -3.62
N ASP A 158 9.88 -8.15 -4.54
CA ASP A 158 10.24 -6.76 -4.36
C ASP A 158 9.55 -5.92 -5.42
N ALA A 159 9.07 -4.74 -5.05
CA ALA A 159 8.56 -3.77 -5.99
C ALA A 159 8.88 -2.33 -5.56
N GLN A 160 9.11 -1.49 -6.54
CA GLN A 160 9.35 -0.08 -6.35
C GLN A 160 8.38 0.73 -7.20
N PHE A 161 7.79 1.75 -6.58
CA PHE A 161 6.89 2.68 -7.23
C PHE A 161 7.46 4.08 -7.16
N THR A 162 7.39 4.79 -8.27
CA THR A 162 7.72 6.20 -8.35
C THR A 162 6.60 6.94 -9.06
N GLY A 163 6.33 8.17 -8.64
CA GLY A 163 5.25 8.93 -9.25
C GLY A 163 5.33 10.42 -8.99
N VAL A 164 4.73 11.17 -9.90
CA VAL A 164 4.52 12.62 -9.76
C VAL A 164 3.09 12.85 -9.30
N SER A 165 2.90 13.78 -8.39
CA SER A 165 1.58 14.23 -7.92
C SER A 165 1.42 15.73 -8.13
N ALA A 166 0.22 16.16 -8.50
CA ALA A 166 -0.17 17.56 -8.54
C ALA A 166 -1.47 17.74 -7.76
N ALA A 167 -1.58 18.80 -6.97
CA ALA A 167 -2.78 19.09 -6.21
C ALA A 167 -3.06 20.59 -6.17
N ILE A 168 -4.35 20.91 -5.95
CA ILE A 168 -4.86 22.26 -5.73
C ILE A 168 -5.39 22.29 -4.32
N SER A 169 -5.04 23.32 -3.56
CA SER A 169 -5.58 23.60 -2.23
C SER A 169 -6.42 24.87 -2.26
N CYS A 170 -7.58 24.81 -1.61
CA CYS A 170 -8.46 25.96 -1.43
C CYS A 170 -8.78 26.10 0.06
N ALA A 171 -8.62 27.32 0.60
CA ALA A 171 -9.06 27.69 1.93
C ALA A 171 -10.25 28.66 1.83
N PHE A 172 -11.27 28.50 2.66
CA PHE A 172 -12.49 29.34 2.73
C PHE A 172 -12.97 29.52 4.17
#